data_3465b76fba127b9a6840868de1b0c70c
#
_entry.id   3465b76fba127b9a6840868de1b0c70c
#
_cell.length_a   1.000
_cell.length_b   1.000
_cell.length_c   1.000
_cell.angle_alpha   90.00
_cell.angle_beta   90.00
_cell.angle_gamma   90.00
#
_symmetry.space_group_name_H-M   'P 1'
#
loop_
_entity.id
_entity.type
_entity.pdbx_description
1 polymer ?
#
loop_
_entity_poly.entity_id
_entity_poly.type
_entity_poly.pdbx_seq_one_letter_code
_entity_poly.pdbx_strand_id
1 'polypeptide(L)'
;VGLIIAGVLSLIVALGALGYFQFYQTADNLYKQGKIFGTSTMKDEETVAVKITYTQAKSIGSVKESGTDLYFIEFSGVDTDDFGYASIEIKKGDKLADKIKSADVDTPVIVAAKIRKSGADGAIRDYTITFKDMISENETYSKLAETDYYVSVYEFDKDRQFAYIVAGIAGIIALVFFYSAFATRKGEDKAYNELYSAYPELNYSMDSVLEDATYVDNQLGIVLYKHHLLA
;
A
#
# COMPACT_ATOMS: atom_id res chain seq x y z
N VAL A 1 -11.72 -5.40 27.08
CA VAL A 1 -10.42 -5.91 26.59
C VAL A 1 -10.50 -6.23 25.08
N GLY A 2 -11.50 -6.98 24.61
CA GLY A 2 -11.62 -7.40 23.20
C GLY A 2 -11.64 -6.25 22.19
N LEU A 3 -12.36 -5.17 22.47
CA LEU A 3 -12.41 -3.97 21.61
C LEU A 3 -11.03 -3.29 21.46
N ILE A 4 -10.26 -3.24 22.54
CA ILE A 4 -8.92 -2.64 22.49
C ILE A 4 -7.99 -3.50 21.62
N ILE A 5 -8.03 -4.83 21.77
CA ILE A 5 -7.23 -5.75 20.94
C ILE A 5 -7.61 -5.60 19.47
N ALA A 6 -8.90 -5.56 19.14
CA ALA A 6 -9.36 -5.36 17.77
C ALA A 6 -8.90 -4.00 17.20
N GLY A 7 -8.96 -2.93 18.00
CA GLY A 7 -8.45 -1.61 17.62
C GLY A 7 -6.94 -1.62 17.34
N VAL A 8 -6.14 -2.28 18.19
CA VAL A 8 -4.69 -2.41 17.99
C VAL A 8 -4.37 -3.21 16.74
N LEU A 9 -5.04 -4.34 16.50
CA LEU A 9 -4.84 -5.13 15.28
C LEU A 9 -5.17 -4.34 14.02
N SER A 10 -6.29 -3.61 14.01
CA SER A 10 -6.65 -2.74 12.89
C SER A 10 -5.62 -1.63 12.65
N LEU A 11 -5.06 -1.05 13.72
CA LEU A 11 -4.01 -0.04 13.63
C LEU A 11 -2.70 -0.61 13.05
N ILE A 12 -2.34 -1.83 13.44
CA ILE A 12 -1.16 -2.53 12.89
C ILE A 12 -1.33 -2.74 11.37
N VAL A 13 -2.52 -3.15 10.91
CA VAL A 13 -2.80 -3.31 9.48
C VAL A 13 -2.67 -1.96 8.76
N ALA A 14 -3.24 -0.88 9.32
CA ALA A 14 -3.16 0.46 8.73
C ALA A 14 -1.72 0.94 8.60
N LEU A 15 -0.93 0.85 9.67
CA LEU A 15 0.47 1.27 9.69
C LEU A 15 1.36 0.38 8.81
N GLY A 16 1.08 -0.93 8.77
CA GLY A 16 1.80 -1.87 7.91
C GLY A 16 1.60 -1.55 6.43
N ALA A 17 0.36 -1.30 6.00
CA ALA A 17 0.06 -0.96 4.61
C ALA A 17 0.70 0.38 4.18
N LEU A 18 0.65 1.40 5.05
CA LEU A 18 1.32 2.69 4.79
C LEU A 18 2.84 2.53 4.74
N GLY A 19 3.42 1.88 5.74
CA GLY A 19 4.87 1.71 5.88
C GLY A 19 5.46 0.90 4.73
N TYR A 20 4.74 -0.11 4.23
CA TYR A 20 5.19 -0.93 3.11
C TYR A 20 5.50 -0.10 1.87
N PHE A 21 4.60 0.80 1.45
CA PHE A 21 4.82 1.62 0.26
C PHE A 21 5.69 2.86 0.54
N GLN A 22 5.66 3.42 1.74
CA GLN A 22 6.45 4.62 2.05
C GLN A 22 7.93 4.33 2.32
N PHE A 23 8.24 3.16 2.87
CA PHE A 23 9.60 2.86 3.30
C PHE A 23 10.20 1.66 2.57
N TYR A 24 9.41 0.63 2.28
CA TYR A 24 9.95 -0.60 1.70
C TYR A 24 9.92 -0.60 0.16
N GLN A 25 8.85 -0.11 -0.46
CA GLN A 25 8.65 -0.10 -1.92
C GLN A 25 9.04 1.24 -2.57
N THR A 26 10.00 1.97 -1.99
CA THR A 26 10.53 3.18 -2.64
C THR A 26 11.56 2.80 -3.71
N ALA A 27 11.70 3.64 -4.74
CA ALA A 27 12.68 3.45 -5.81
C ALA A 27 14.10 3.23 -5.27
N ASP A 28 14.53 4.08 -4.31
CA ASP A 28 15.85 4.00 -3.71
C ASP A 28 16.06 2.71 -2.89
N ASN A 29 15.02 2.27 -2.17
CA ASN A 29 15.13 1.07 -1.35
C ASN A 29 15.13 -0.20 -2.22
N LEU A 30 14.31 -0.25 -3.26
CA LEU A 30 14.33 -1.34 -4.25
C LEU A 30 15.69 -1.42 -4.94
N TYR A 31 16.25 -0.27 -5.32
CA TYR A 31 17.59 -0.20 -5.92
C TYR A 31 18.68 -0.74 -4.97
N LYS A 32 18.67 -0.31 -3.70
CA LYS A 32 19.60 -0.80 -2.66
C LYS A 32 19.46 -2.30 -2.37
N GLN A 33 18.26 -2.86 -2.55
CA GLN A 33 18.00 -4.31 -2.39
C GLN A 33 18.43 -5.13 -3.62
N GLY A 34 18.92 -4.50 -4.68
CA GLY A 34 19.27 -5.17 -5.93
C GLY A 34 18.04 -5.61 -6.75
N LYS A 35 16.84 -5.13 -6.43
CA LYS A 35 15.63 -5.34 -7.23
C LYS A 35 15.57 -4.33 -8.36
N ILE A 36 16.43 -4.53 -9.34
CA ILE A 36 16.65 -3.59 -10.46
C ILE A 36 16.18 -4.25 -11.74
N PHE A 37 15.41 -3.52 -12.55
CA PHE A 37 14.94 -3.98 -13.84
C PHE A 37 16.13 -4.33 -14.76
N GLY A 38 16.06 -5.48 -15.43
CA GLY A 38 17.09 -5.96 -16.35
C GLY A 38 18.24 -6.74 -15.73
N THR A 39 18.39 -6.80 -14.40
CA THR A 39 19.53 -7.47 -13.74
C THR A 39 19.29 -8.90 -13.29
N SER A 40 18.04 -9.35 -13.25
CA SER A 40 17.64 -10.69 -12.79
C SER A 40 16.56 -11.28 -13.69
N THR A 41 16.20 -12.56 -13.45
CA THR A 41 15.04 -13.17 -14.11
C THR A 41 13.79 -12.36 -13.79
N MET A 42 13.27 -11.66 -14.79
CA MET A 42 12.09 -10.82 -14.68
C MET A 42 10.83 -11.68 -14.48
N LYS A 43 9.98 -11.26 -13.57
CA LYS A 43 8.70 -11.90 -13.30
C LYS A 43 7.57 -10.87 -13.43
N ASP A 44 6.48 -11.29 -14.09
CA ASP A 44 5.26 -10.48 -14.14
C ASP A 44 4.79 -10.13 -12.72
N GLU A 45 4.23 -8.94 -12.53
CA GLU A 45 3.76 -8.39 -11.26
C GLU A 45 4.86 -8.07 -10.21
N GLU A 46 6.13 -8.30 -10.50
CA GLU A 46 7.20 -7.93 -9.56
C GLU A 46 7.44 -6.43 -9.54
N THR A 47 7.66 -5.88 -8.35
CA THR A 47 8.02 -4.46 -8.17
C THR A 47 9.53 -4.29 -8.15
N VAL A 48 10.02 -3.39 -8.99
CA VAL A 48 11.46 -3.14 -9.20
C VAL A 48 11.78 -1.64 -9.24
N ALA A 49 13.04 -1.32 -9.03
CA ALA A 49 13.60 -0.02 -9.41
C ALA A 49 14.02 -0.06 -10.88
N VAL A 50 13.71 1.00 -11.62
CA VAL A 50 14.16 1.21 -12.99
C VAL A 50 15.09 2.41 -12.99
N LYS A 51 16.35 2.22 -13.33
CA LYS A 51 17.33 3.30 -13.47
C LYS A 51 17.35 3.75 -14.93
N ILE A 52 16.74 4.89 -15.20
CA ILE A 52 16.51 5.44 -16.54
C ILE A 52 17.64 6.41 -16.85
N THR A 53 18.31 6.20 -17.97
CA THR A 53 19.42 7.04 -18.49
C THR A 53 19.01 7.85 -19.71
N TYR A 54 17.92 7.45 -20.39
CA TYR A 54 17.36 8.21 -21.50
C TYR A 54 15.87 7.90 -21.65
N THR A 55 15.11 8.90 -22.08
CA THR A 55 13.70 8.75 -22.43
C THR A 55 13.40 9.53 -23.70
N GLN A 56 12.74 8.90 -24.67
CA GLN A 56 12.28 9.58 -25.87
C GLN A 56 11.27 10.67 -25.52
N ALA A 57 11.40 11.86 -26.11
CA ALA A 57 10.58 13.03 -25.78
C ALA A 57 9.07 12.83 -26.05
N LYS A 58 8.74 12.07 -27.12
CA LYS A 58 7.36 11.74 -27.48
C LYS A 58 7.01 10.33 -27.02
N SER A 59 5.78 10.13 -26.55
CA SER A 59 5.27 8.78 -26.28
C SER A 59 5.19 7.96 -27.57
N ILE A 60 5.45 6.68 -27.48
CA ILE A 60 5.30 5.70 -28.57
C ILE A 60 3.82 5.30 -28.75
N GLY A 61 2.99 5.54 -27.74
CA GLY A 61 1.56 5.25 -27.78
C GLY A 61 0.83 5.74 -26.52
N SER A 62 -0.51 5.69 -26.60
CA SER A 62 -1.38 6.04 -25.46
C SER A 62 -2.47 4.99 -25.32
N VAL A 63 -2.68 4.51 -24.10
CA VAL A 63 -3.73 3.57 -23.73
C VAL A 63 -4.92 4.37 -23.20
N LYS A 64 -6.02 4.39 -23.96
CA LYS A 64 -7.20 5.21 -23.64
C LYS A 64 -7.90 4.72 -22.36
N GLU A 65 -7.99 3.42 -22.19
CA GLU A 65 -8.69 2.77 -21.08
C GLU A 65 -8.08 3.09 -19.71
N SER A 66 -6.75 3.10 -19.62
CA SER A 66 -6.01 3.45 -18.41
C SER A 66 -5.69 4.94 -18.30
N GLY A 67 -5.78 5.68 -19.41
CA GLY A 67 -5.34 7.08 -19.49
C GLY A 67 -3.83 7.22 -19.32
N THR A 68 -3.06 6.28 -19.88
CA THR A 68 -1.60 6.22 -19.77
C THR A 68 -0.94 6.47 -21.13
N ASP A 69 0.33 6.90 -21.05
CA ASP A 69 1.22 7.02 -22.20
C ASP A 69 2.40 6.03 -22.01
N LEU A 70 2.84 5.42 -23.11
CA LEU A 70 4.04 4.60 -23.14
C LEU A 70 5.19 5.38 -23.75
N TYR A 71 6.35 5.29 -23.08
CA TYR A 71 7.58 5.94 -23.54
C TYR A 71 8.65 4.89 -23.79
N PHE A 72 9.47 5.12 -24.79
CA PHE A 72 10.72 4.41 -24.98
C PHE A 72 11.73 4.92 -23.97
N ILE A 73 12.41 4.00 -23.27
CA ILE A 73 13.47 4.29 -22.32
C ILE A 73 14.73 3.47 -22.60
N GLU A 74 15.86 4.06 -22.28
CA GLU A 74 17.09 3.35 -21.99
C GLU A 74 17.21 3.20 -20.47
N PHE A 75 17.46 1.99 -20.03
CA PHE A 75 17.70 1.69 -18.61
C PHE A 75 19.11 1.13 -18.43
N SER A 76 19.69 1.33 -17.25
CA SER A 76 20.95 0.67 -16.87
C SER A 76 20.74 -0.24 -15.67
N GLY A 77 21.53 -1.32 -15.62
CA GLY A 77 21.64 -2.22 -14.50
C GLY A 77 22.38 -1.60 -13.30
N VAL A 78 23.02 -2.44 -12.50
CA VAL A 78 23.87 -2.00 -11.38
C VAL A 78 25.10 -1.29 -11.92
N ASP A 79 25.75 -1.90 -12.89
CA ASP A 79 26.91 -1.34 -13.58
C ASP A 79 26.47 -0.47 -14.77
N THR A 80 27.20 0.61 -15.04
CA THR A 80 26.90 1.55 -16.12
C THR A 80 27.03 0.95 -17.51
N ASP A 81 27.79 -0.14 -17.64
CA ASP A 81 28.03 -0.84 -18.92
C ASP A 81 26.90 -1.85 -19.24
N ASP A 82 26.02 -2.12 -18.29
CA ASP A 82 24.88 -3.02 -18.45
C ASP A 82 23.61 -2.19 -18.70
N PHE A 83 23.31 -1.92 -19.96
CA PHE A 83 22.16 -1.14 -20.38
C PHE A 83 21.27 -1.88 -21.36
N GLY A 84 20.03 -1.48 -21.44
CA GLY A 84 19.05 -2.04 -22.37
C GLY A 84 17.94 -1.04 -22.68
N TYR A 85 17.03 -1.44 -23.55
CA TYR A 85 15.90 -0.64 -23.97
C TYR A 85 14.61 -1.33 -23.61
N ALA A 86 13.63 -0.55 -23.14
CA ALA A 86 12.30 -1.06 -22.77
C ALA A 86 11.25 0.02 -23.00
N SER A 87 9.99 -0.34 -22.79
CA SER A 87 8.91 0.63 -22.69
C SER A 87 8.47 0.82 -21.24
N ILE A 88 8.11 2.08 -20.90
CA ILE A 88 7.58 2.44 -19.60
C ILE A 88 6.19 3.06 -19.75
N GLU A 89 5.24 2.57 -18.94
CA GLU A 89 3.88 3.08 -18.87
C GLU A 89 3.75 4.08 -17.72
N ILE A 90 3.26 5.28 -18.02
CA ILE A 90 3.06 6.36 -17.04
C ILE A 90 1.70 6.99 -17.27
N LYS A 91 1.01 7.43 -16.22
CA LYS A 91 -0.25 8.15 -16.32
C LYS A 91 -0.07 9.45 -17.11
N LYS A 92 -0.97 9.72 -18.05
CA LYS A 92 -0.92 10.91 -18.87
C LYS A 92 -0.97 12.18 -18.03
N GLY A 93 -0.03 13.09 -18.29
CA GLY A 93 0.08 14.36 -17.54
C GLY A 93 0.72 14.22 -16.16
N ASP A 94 1.28 13.06 -15.82
CA ASP A 94 2.07 12.91 -14.60
C ASP A 94 3.41 13.68 -14.73
N LYS A 95 3.78 14.41 -13.68
CA LYS A 95 5.08 15.12 -13.61
C LYS A 95 6.29 14.21 -13.71
N LEU A 96 6.11 12.92 -13.39
CA LEU A 96 7.17 11.93 -13.55
C LEU A 96 7.58 11.79 -15.02
N ALA A 97 6.64 11.91 -15.97
CA ALA A 97 6.94 11.88 -17.39
C ALA A 97 7.93 12.98 -17.80
N ASP A 98 7.79 14.19 -17.24
CA ASP A 98 8.74 15.28 -17.51
C ASP A 98 10.10 15.03 -16.83
N LYS A 99 10.08 14.46 -15.62
CA LYS A 99 11.30 14.11 -14.90
C LYS A 99 12.13 13.06 -15.63
N ILE A 100 11.51 11.98 -16.12
CA ILE A 100 12.27 10.94 -16.85
C ILE A 100 12.80 11.42 -18.21
N LYS A 101 12.12 12.38 -18.85
CA LYS A 101 12.63 12.99 -20.10
C LYS A 101 13.88 13.86 -19.89
N SER A 102 14.16 14.30 -18.67
CA SER A 102 15.37 15.00 -18.30
C SER A 102 16.51 14.09 -17.85
N ALA A 103 16.28 12.77 -17.83
CA ALA A 103 17.31 11.81 -17.46
C ALA A 103 18.39 11.71 -18.53
N ASP A 104 19.64 11.59 -18.07
CA ASP A 104 20.79 11.22 -18.89
C ASP A 104 21.73 10.29 -18.10
N VAL A 105 22.84 9.88 -18.73
CA VAL A 105 23.81 8.93 -18.14
C VAL A 105 24.43 9.48 -16.86
N ASP A 106 24.71 10.80 -16.80
CA ASP A 106 25.34 11.45 -15.64
C ASP A 106 24.31 11.76 -14.54
N THR A 107 23.04 11.96 -14.93
CA THR A 107 21.92 12.27 -14.04
C THR A 107 20.74 11.31 -14.23
N PRO A 108 20.91 10.01 -13.92
CA PRO A 108 19.86 9.03 -14.13
C PRO A 108 18.69 9.25 -13.16
N VAL A 109 17.50 8.91 -13.63
CA VAL A 109 16.27 8.95 -12.81
C VAL A 109 15.90 7.54 -12.40
N ILE A 110 15.82 7.30 -11.09
CA ILE A 110 15.37 6.00 -10.56
C ILE A 110 13.89 6.11 -10.20
N VAL A 111 13.09 5.17 -10.71
CA VAL A 111 11.65 5.09 -10.45
C VAL A 111 11.28 3.70 -9.94
N ALA A 112 10.26 3.60 -9.08
CA ALA A 112 9.64 2.33 -8.75
C ALA A 112 8.55 2.02 -9.79
N ALA A 113 8.54 0.80 -10.30
CA ALA A 113 7.58 0.35 -11.28
C ALA A 113 7.29 -1.14 -11.09
N LYS A 114 6.16 -1.59 -11.64
CA LYS A 114 5.80 -3.00 -11.71
C LYS A 114 6.19 -3.56 -13.07
N ILE A 115 6.81 -4.75 -13.09
CA ILE A 115 7.07 -5.49 -14.33
C ILE A 115 5.75 -6.04 -14.84
N ARG A 116 5.46 -5.86 -16.13
CA ARG A 116 4.28 -6.40 -16.78
C ARG A 116 4.68 -7.15 -18.03
N LYS A 117 4.03 -8.31 -18.25
CA LYS A 117 4.27 -9.09 -19.44
C LYS A 117 3.64 -8.41 -20.66
N SER A 118 4.43 -8.21 -21.70
CA SER A 118 3.97 -7.68 -22.98
C SER A 118 2.95 -8.63 -23.63
N GLY A 119 1.79 -8.07 -24.02
CA GLY A 119 0.72 -8.86 -24.66
C GLY A 119 -0.30 -9.48 -23.71
N ALA A 120 -0.22 -9.23 -22.40
CA ALA A 120 -1.25 -9.64 -21.44
C ALA A 120 -2.56 -8.85 -21.64
N ASP A 121 -2.48 -7.57 -22.02
CA ASP A 121 -3.61 -6.68 -22.29
C ASP A 121 -3.64 -6.24 -23.77
N GLY A 122 -4.82 -6.26 -24.40
CA GLY A 122 -4.99 -6.03 -25.84
C GLY A 122 -4.40 -4.72 -26.33
N ALA A 123 -4.64 -3.58 -25.64
CA ALA A 123 -4.11 -2.28 -26.04
C ALA A 123 -2.57 -2.22 -25.94
N ILE A 124 -2.00 -2.78 -24.86
CA ILE A 124 -0.54 -2.81 -24.65
C ILE A 124 0.13 -3.75 -25.65
N ARG A 125 -0.55 -4.81 -26.09
CA ARG A 125 -0.07 -5.69 -27.15
C ARG A 125 0.23 -4.93 -28.45
N ASP A 126 -0.67 -4.03 -28.87
CA ASP A 126 -0.50 -3.26 -30.09
C ASP A 126 0.70 -2.30 -29.98
N TYR A 127 0.91 -1.71 -28.82
CA TYR A 127 2.07 -0.84 -28.57
C TYR A 127 3.37 -1.63 -28.45
N THR A 128 3.34 -2.84 -27.93
CA THR A 128 4.52 -3.73 -27.95
C THR A 128 4.94 -4.07 -29.37
N ILE A 129 3.98 -4.27 -30.29
CA ILE A 129 4.26 -4.44 -31.73
C ILE A 129 4.93 -3.18 -32.27
N THR A 130 4.38 -1.99 -31.99
CA THR A 130 4.96 -0.72 -32.41
C THR A 130 6.38 -0.53 -31.85
N PHE A 131 6.60 -0.89 -30.60
CA PHE A 131 7.94 -0.87 -30.00
C PHE A 131 8.90 -1.82 -30.71
N LYS A 132 8.49 -3.06 -30.95
CA LYS A 132 9.28 -4.06 -31.70
C LYS A 132 9.62 -3.58 -33.11
N ASP A 133 8.66 -3.00 -33.82
CA ASP A 133 8.88 -2.45 -35.17
C ASP A 133 9.89 -1.30 -35.14
N MET A 134 9.74 -0.38 -34.18
CA MET A 134 10.64 0.76 -34.04
C MET A 134 12.10 0.36 -33.73
N ILE A 135 12.31 -0.66 -32.90
CA ILE A 135 13.66 -1.15 -32.57
C ILE A 135 14.24 -2.05 -33.66
N SER A 136 13.41 -2.72 -34.47
CA SER A 136 13.87 -3.62 -35.54
C SER A 136 14.62 -2.90 -36.66
N GLU A 137 14.41 -1.60 -36.83
CA GLU A 137 15.13 -0.76 -37.78
C GLU A 137 16.62 -0.56 -37.42
N ASN A 138 17.00 -0.86 -36.14
CA ASN A 138 18.36 -0.73 -35.66
C ASN A 138 18.80 -2.03 -34.98
N GLU A 139 19.81 -2.71 -35.59
CA GLU A 139 20.31 -4.00 -35.11
C GLU A 139 20.84 -3.94 -33.65
N THR A 140 21.44 -2.82 -33.26
CA THR A 140 21.96 -2.64 -31.90
C THR A 140 20.78 -2.57 -30.89
N TYR A 141 19.75 -1.78 -31.19
CA TYR A 141 18.57 -1.68 -30.33
C TYR A 141 17.85 -3.01 -30.21
N SER A 142 17.71 -3.72 -31.33
CA SER A 142 17.02 -5.01 -31.38
C SER A 142 17.66 -6.08 -30.48
N LYS A 143 18.99 -6.06 -30.31
CA LYS A 143 19.71 -7.02 -29.46
C LYS A 143 19.62 -6.69 -27.96
N LEU A 144 19.46 -5.43 -27.62
CA LEU A 144 19.49 -4.94 -26.23
C LEU A 144 18.07 -4.60 -25.70
N ALA A 145 17.06 -4.76 -26.52
CA ALA A 145 15.71 -4.40 -26.13
C ALA A 145 14.98 -5.54 -25.40
N GLU A 146 14.40 -5.19 -24.26
CA GLU A 146 13.45 -6.04 -23.57
C GLU A 146 12.06 -5.90 -24.21
N THR A 147 11.57 -6.95 -24.83
CA THR A 147 10.30 -6.96 -25.56
C THR A 147 9.24 -7.86 -24.97
N ASP A 148 9.60 -8.77 -24.07
CA ASP A 148 8.68 -9.69 -23.42
C ASP A 148 8.02 -9.05 -22.19
N TYR A 149 8.69 -8.03 -21.64
CA TYR A 149 8.22 -7.27 -20.50
C TYR A 149 8.32 -5.77 -20.77
N TYR A 150 7.45 -5.03 -20.10
CA TYR A 150 7.51 -3.58 -19.97
C TYR A 150 7.40 -3.21 -18.50
N VAL A 151 7.67 -1.97 -18.14
CA VAL A 151 7.51 -1.50 -16.77
C VAL A 151 6.36 -0.51 -16.66
N SER A 152 5.52 -0.65 -15.64
CA SER A 152 4.37 0.20 -15.41
C SER A 152 4.47 0.92 -14.07
N VAL A 153 4.66 2.22 -14.13
CA VAL A 153 4.51 3.09 -12.95
C VAL A 153 3.05 3.22 -12.59
N TYR A 154 2.15 3.21 -13.59
CA TYR A 154 0.71 3.28 -13.36
C TYR A 154 0.18 2.13 -12.50
N GLU A 155 0.57 0.88 -12.81
CA GLU A 155 0.12 -0.28 -12.02
C GLU A 155 0.74 -0.27 -10.61
N PHE A 156 2.00 0.15 -10.47
CA PHE A 156 2.62 0.37 -9.16
C PHE A 156 1.87 1.41 -8.33
N ASP A 157 1.52 2.55 -8.91
CA ASP A 157 0.76 3.61 -8.25
C ASP A 157 -0.64 3.19 -7.88
N LYS A 158 -1.29 2.37 -8.69
CA LYS A 158 -2.60 1.79 -8.42
C LYS A 158 -2.56 0.87 -7.17
N ASP A 159 -1.56 0.01 -7.06
CA ASP A 159 -1.36 -0.82 -5.88
C ASP A 159 -1.09 0.03 -4.63
N ARG A 160 -0.27 1.06 -4.78
CA ARG A 160 0.00 2.03 -3.71
C ARG A 160 -1.26 2.76 -3.26
N GLN A 161 -2.08 3.22 -4.20
CA GLN A 161 -3.37 3.85 -3.89
C GLN A 161 -4.32 2.89 -3.19
N PHE A 162 -4.40 1.64 -3.64
CA PHE A 162 -5.21 0.61 -3.00
C PHE A 162 -4.76 0.36 -1.55
N ALA A 163 -3.46 0.25 -1.31
CA ALA A 163 -2.91 0.09 0.04
C ALA A 163 -3.26 1.29 0.95
N TYR A 164 -3.25 2.51 0.43
CA TYR A 164 -3.65 3.70 1.19
C TYR A 164 -5.14 3.71 1.52
N ILE A 165 -6.00 3.24 0.61
CA ILE A 165 -7.44 3.06 0.88
C ILE A 165 -7.65 2.03 2.00
N VAL A 166 -6.99 0.87 1.91
CA VAL A 166 -7.05 -0.16 2.95
C VAL A 166 -6.57 0.38 4.30
N ALA A 167 -5.46 1.12 4.31
CA ALA A 167 -4.95 1.75 5.52
C ALA A 167 -5.93 2.76 6.12
N GLY A 168 -6.58 3.58 5.28
CA GLY A 168 -7.61 4.52 5.71
C GLY A 168 -8.81 3.84 6.35
N ILE A 169 -9.33 2.79 5.72
CA ILE A 169 -10.44 1.99 6.25
C ILE A 169 -10.05 1.34 7.59
N ALA A 170 -8.88 0.69 7.64
CA ALA A 170 -8.40 0.04 8.87
C ALA A 170 -8.18 1.07 10.00
N GLY A 171 -7.70 2.27 9.68
CA GLY A 171 -7.55 3.37 10.63
C GLY A 171 -8.89 3.84 11.20
N ILE A 172 -9.93 4.00 10.36
CA ILE A 172 -11.28 4.36 10.83
C ILE A 172 -11.85 3.26 11.74
N ILE A 173 -11.69 1.99 11.36
CA ILE A 173 -12.14 0.85 12.18
C ILE A 173 -11.43 0.87 13.54
N ALA A 174 -10.13 1.12 13.59
CA ALA A 174 -9.37 1.23 14.83
C ALA A 174 -9.93 2.33 15.73
N LEU A 175 -10.21 3.52 15.16
CA LEU A 175 -10.80 4.64 15.91
C LEU A 175 -12.19 4.29 16.49
N VAL A 176 -13.03 3.59 15.71
CA VAL A 176 -14.36 3.14 16.19
C VAL A 176 -14.20 2.17 17.38
N PHE A 177 -13.28 1.20 17.30
CA PHE A 177 -13.05 0.27 18.40
C PHE A 177 -12.52 0.97 19.66
N PHE A 178 -11.54 1.89 19.52
CA PHE A 178 -11.04 2.65 20.66
C PHE A 178 -12.11 3.55 21.28
N TYR A 179 -12.89 4.25 20.44
CA TYR A 179 -13.99 5.07 20.93
C TYR A 179 -15.05 4.23 21.67
N SER A 180 -15.43 3.08 21.11
CA SER A 180 -16.38 2.16 21.75
C SER A 180 -15.86 1.64 23.09
N ALA A 181 -14.57 1.24 23.15
CA ALA A 181 -13.94 0.80 24.40
C ALA A 181 -13.93 1.90 25.46
N PHE A 182 -13.63 3.15 25.05
CA PHE A 182 -13.63 4.30 25.95
C PHE A 182 -15.06 4.63 26.44
N ALA A 183 -16.04 4.63 25.53
CA ALA A 183 -17.44 4.92 25.87
C ALA A 183 -18.00 3.86 26.84
N THR A 184 -17.72 2.57 26.62
CA THR A 184 -18.12 1.49 27.51
C THR A 184 -17.53 1.70 28.89
N ARG A 185 -16.21 1.93 28.99
CA ARG A 185 -15.54 2.17 30.27
C ARG A 185 -16.10 3.38 31.02
N LYS A 186 -16.36 4.48 30.31
CA LYS A 186 -16.97 5.66 30.92
C LYS A 186 -18.39 5.40 31.40
N GLY A 187 -19.16 4.56 30.70
CA GLY A 187 -20.50 4.11 31.15
C GLY A 187 -20.42 3.27 32.41
N GLU A 188 -19.51 2.30 32.47
CA GLU A 188 -19.23 1.47 33.65
C GLU A 188 -18.85 2.34 34.86
N ASP A 189 -17.87 3.24 34.71
CA ASP A 189 -17.41 4.14 35.78
C ASP A 189 -18.57 5.00 36.30
N LYS A 190 -19.46 5.48 35.44
CA LYS A 190 -20.63 6.24 35.83
C LYS A 190 -21.62 5.38 36.64
N ALA A 191 -21.92 4.16 36.17
CA ALA A 191 -22.82 3.24 36.85
C ALA A 191 -22.28 2.84 38.24
N TYR A 192 -21.00 2.56 38.37
CA TYR A 192 -20.37 2.29 39.65
C TYR A 192 -20.42 3.49 40.60
N ASN A 193 -20.15 4.69 40.11
CA ASN A 193 -20.24 5.91 40.93
C ASN A 193 -21.66 6.19 41.41
N GLU A 194 -22.68 5.96 40.58
CA GLU A 194 -24.08 6.06 40.97
C GLU A 194 -24.43 5.03 42.05
N LEU A 195 -24.00 3.75 41.90
CA LEU A 195 -24.23 2.70 42.88
C LEU A 195 -23.58 3.03 44.23
N TYR A 196 -22.29 3.39 44.24
CA TYR A 196 -21.58 3.69 45.48
C TYR A 196 -22.04 5.00 46.13
N SER A 197 -22.55 5.95 45.34
CA SER A 197 -23.20 7.16 45.89
C SER A 197 -24.53 6.85 46.53
N ALA A 198 -25.31 5.89 46.00
CA ALA A 198 -26.57 5.43 46.56
C ALA A 198 -26.36 4.54 47.82
N TYR A 199 -25.25 3.83 47.89
CA TYR A 199 -24.94 2.86 48.97
C TYR A 199 -23.49 3.07 49.48
N PRO A 200 -23.24 4.12 50.29
CA PRO A 200 -21.91 4.41 50.83
C PRO A 200 -21.31 3.30 51.69
N GLU A 201 -22.19 2.46 52.26
CA GLU A 201 -21.76 1.29 53.07
C GLU A 201 -20.96 0.26 52.31
N LEU A 202 -21.05 0.22 50.97
CA LEU A 202 -20.24 -0.69 50.12
C LEU A 202 -18.77 -0.30 50.07
N ASN A 203 -18.40 0.89 50.49
CA ASN A 203 -17.03 1.39 50.60
C ASN A 203 -16.17 1.14 49.31
N TYR A 204 -16.79 1.30 48.15
CA TYR A 204 -16.19 1.05 46.81
C TYR A 204 -15.73 -0.39 46.61
N SER A 205 -16.28 -1.36 47.34
CA SER A 205 -15.96 -2.77 47.22
C SER A 205 -16.97 -3.53 46.39
N MET A 206 -16.54 -4.10 45.26
CA MET A 206 -17.36 -4.97 44.42
C MET A 206 -17.65 -6.31 45.12
N ASP A 207 -16.74 -6.80 45.98
CA ASP A 207 -16.95 -8.02 46.73
C ASP A 207 -18.13 -7.88 47.67
N SER A 208 -18.28 -6.73 48.33
CA SER A 208 -19.46 -6.45 49.19
C SER A 208 -20.76 -6.38 48.37
N VAL A 209 -20.70 -5.93 47.10
CA VAL A 209 -21.85 -5.98 46.18
C VAL A 209 -22.23 -7.41 45.86
N LEU A 210 -21.27 -8.28 45.59
CA LEU A 210 -21.50 -9.68 45.23
C LEU A 210 -21.99 -10.51 46.43
N GLU A 211 -21.49 -10.25 47.63
CA GLU A 211 -21.95 -10.93 48.87
C GLU A 211 -23.41 -10.66 49.19
N ASP A 212 -23.87 -9.42 48.97
CA ASP A 212 -25.25 -9.00 49.31
C ASP A 212 -26.18 -8.92 48.08
N ALA A 213 -25.72 -9.41 46.90
CA ALA A 213 -26.50 -9.38 45.67
C ALA A 213 -27.74 -10.26 45.75
N THR A 214 -28.85 -9.72 45.27
CA THR A 214 -30.13 -10.46 45.18
C THR A 214 -30.06 -11.56 44.11
N TYR A 215 -29.26 -11.34 43.06
CA TYR A 215 -29.07 -12.28 41.98
C TYR A 215 -27.70 -12.06 41.34
N VAL A 216 -27.01 -13.15 41.02
CA VAL A 216 -25.72 -13.15 40.31
C VAL A 216 -25.77 -14.19 39.18
N ASP A 217 -25.52 -13.76 37.95
CA ASP A 217 -25.32 -14.65 36.82
C ASP A 217 -23.89 -14.49 36.30
N ASN A 218 -23.03 -15.45 36.68
CA ASN A 218 -21.63 -15.47 36.30
C ASN A 218 -21.40 -15.76 34.80
N GLN A 219 -22.40 -16.35 34.10
CA GLN A 219 -22.25 -16.63 32.65
C GLN A 219 -22.53 -15.38 31.82
N LEU A 220 -23.52 -14.61 32.24
CA LEU A 220 -23.91 -13.35 31.59
C LEU A 220 -23.16 -12.14 32.16
N GLY A 221 -22.46 -12.30 33.29
CA GLY A 221 -21.80 -11.19 33.99
C GLY A 221 -22.80 -10.21 34.61
N ILE A 222 -23.99 -10.67 34.97
CA ILE A 222 -25.08 -9.83 35.46
C ILE A 222 -25.20 -9.96 36.99
N VAL A 223 -25.27 -8.82 37.68
CA VAL A 223 -25.48 -8.74 39.13
C VAL A 223 -26.68 -7.82 39.41
N LEU A 224 -27.64 -8.31 40.18
CA LEU A 224 -28.76 -7.49 40.70
C LEU A 224 -28.49 -7.19 42.17
N TYR A 225 -28.15 -5.96 42.47
CA TYR A 225 -27.95 -5.47 43.82
C TYR A 225 -29.06 -4.48 44.19
N LYS A 226 -29.91 -4.88 45.14
CA LYS A 226 -31.10 -4.11 45.53
C LYS A 226 -31.95 -3.74 44.29
N HIS A 227 -31.91 -2.49 43.82
CA HIS A 227 -32.63 -2.00 42.65
C HIS A 227 -31.72 -1.67 41.43
N HIS A 228 -30.45 -1.99 41.51
CA HIS A 228 -29.46 -1.73 40.45
C HIS A 228 -29.11 -3.02 39.74
N LEU A 229 -29.19 -2.98 38.39
CA LEU A 229 -28.69 -4.02 37.50
C LEU A 229 -27.30 -3.61 37.02
N LEU A 230 -26.29 -4.42 37.33
CA LEU A 230 -24.90 -4.27 36.87
C LEU A 230 -24.64 -5.35 35.82
N ALA A 231 -24.07 -5.01 34.65
CA ALA A 231 -23.77 -5.91 33.54
C ALA A 231 -22.45 -5.54 32.85
#